data_11265cf526ede8ab7a08105f084d72c8
#
_entry.id   11265cf526ede8ab7a08105f084d72c8
#
_cell.length_a   1.000
_cell.length_b   1.000
_cell.length_c   1.000
_cell.angle_alpha   90.00
_cell.angle_beta   90.00
_cell.angle_gamma   90.00
#
_symmetry.space_group_name_H-M   'P 1'
#
loop_
_entity.id
_entity.type
_entity.pdbx_description
1 polymer ?
#
loop_
_entity_poly.entity_id
_entity_poly.type
_entity_poly.pdbx_seq_one_letter_code
_entity_poly.pdbx_strand_id
1 'polypeptide(L)'
;GHKTVFNVRDYGATGDGKTLDSPAINQAIVACAAAGGGTVWIPAGTYLSGSIRLTNNLNLHIDAGATILAAPADLNAYDPTEEWEGQAYQDGGHTYFQNSLIWGVGLTNVSITGRGMIHGKGLTRSSALFDKMNKFNVWDKPNAPRTKLPPVRIGNKAIGLKLCRDVLLRDFTIYKGGHFGVLATGCDQLTIDNVTMDTERDGIDVDCCRNTVISNCRINSPADDAICPKSSFALGKNVITENMTIVNCQVSGFEMGTLLDGTMKPRTNGNGRIKLGTEANGGFRNITIANCTFRACRGLALEEVDGGIMENITINNLTMMDVPSYPIYVTTGKRNRGPNVTEP
;
A
#
# COMPACT_ATOMS: atom_id res chain seq x y z
N GLY A 1 31.31 11.67 -17.76
CA GLY A 1 30.00 12.14 -17.34
C GLY A 1 29.48 11.27 -16.21
N HIS A 2 28.85 11.87 -15.21
CA HIS A 2 28.22 11.13 -14.12
C HIS A 2 27.09 10.26 -14.67
N LYS A 3 27.11 8.96 -14.37
CA LYS A 3 26.02 8.04 -14.73
C LYS A 3 24.82 8.36 -13.84
N THR A 4 23.66 8.65 -14.43
CA THR A 4 22.42 8.99 -13.74
C THR A 4 21.27 8.02 -14.05
N VAL A 5 21.44 7.16 -15.06
CA VAL A 5 20.49 6.12 -15.44
C VAL A 5 21.16 4.77 -15.38
N PHE A 6 20.53 3.83 -14.68
CA PHE A 6 21.03 2.48 -14.42
C PHE A 6 20.01 1.50 -14.99
N ASN A 7 20.31 0.94 -16.17
CA ASN A 7 19.46 -0.05 -16.80
C ASN A 7 19.65 -1.41 -16.11
N VAL A 8 18.59 -2.01 -15.61
CA VAL A 8 18.65 -3.29 -14.91
C VAL A 8 19.23 -4.42 -15.77
N ARG A 9 19.11 -4.32 -17.08
CA ARG A 9 19.71 -5.30 -18.02
C ARG A 9 21.23 -5.28 -17.99
N ASP A 10 21.84 -4.14 -17.74
CA ASP A 10 23.30 -4.02 -17.59
C ASP A 10 23.82 -4.75 -16.32
N TYR A 11 22.92 -5.10 -15.41
CA TYR A 11 23.21 -5.84 -14.17
C TYR A 11 22.76 -7.29 -14.23
N GLY A 12 22.32 -7.78 -15.38
CA GLY A 12 21.97 -9.17 -15.61
C GLY A 12 20.49 -9.50 -15.60
N ALA A 13 19.59 -8.51 -15.49
CA ALA A 13 18.17 -8.76 -15.62
C ALA A 13 17.83 -9.22 -17.04
N THR A 14 17.02 -10.27 -17.16
CA THR A 14 16.67 -10.86 -18.46
C THR A 14 15.33 -10.36 -19.00
N GLY A 15 14.35 -10.13 -18.11
CA GLY A 15 13.00 -9.73 -18.51
C GLY A 15 12.26 -10.81 -19.30
N ASP A 16 12.57 -12.09 -19.08
CA ASP A 16 11.98 -13.23 -19.79
C ASP A 16 10.76 -13.85 -19.09
N GLY A 17 10.38 -13.34 -17.90
CA GLY A 17 9.28 -13.83 -17.09
C GLY A 17 9.57 -15.14 -16.35
N LYS A 18 10.77 -15.69 -16.45
CA LYS A 18 11.16 -16.99 -15.87
C LYS A 18 12.37 -16.89 -14.96
N THR A 19 13.38 -16.13 -15.36
CA THR A 19 14.59 -15.88 -14.57
C THR A 19 14.24 -14.94 -13.41
N LEU A 20 14.72 -15.26 -12.20
CA LEU A 20 14.57 -14.38 -11.06
C LEU A 20 15.47 -13.15 -11.24
N ASP A 21 14.87 -12.01 -11.51
CA ASP A 21 15.56 -10.75 -11.85
C ASP A 21 15.76 -9.80 -10.65
N SER A 22 15.15 -10.09 -9.50
CA SER A 22 15.31 -9.21 -8.33
C SER A 22 16.77 -9.04 -7.88
N PRO A 23 17.67 -10.03 -7.95
CA PRO A 23 19.09 -9.79 -7.66
C PRO A 23 19.72 -8.73 -8.58
N ALA A 24 19.46 -8.79 -9.87
CA ALA A 24 19.98 -7.81 -10.84
C ALA A 24 19.37 -6.42 -10.62
N ILE A 25 18.08 -6.34 -10.37
CA ILE A 25 17.39 -5.06 -10.06
C ILE A 25 17.99 -4.44 -8.80
N ASN A 26 18.20 -5.21 -7.75
CA ASN A 26 18.82 -4.72 -6.51
C ASN A 26 20.28 -4.29 -6.71
N GLN A 27 21.04 -4.97 -7.57
CA GLN A 27 22.40 -4.53 -7.92
C GLN A 27 22.39 -3.17 -8.63
N ALA A 28 21.47 -2.95 -9.56
CA ALA A 28 21.30 -1.65 -10.21
C ALA A 28 20.96 -0.55 -9.19
N ILE A 29 20.11 -0.84 -8.21
CA ILE A 29 19.75 0.10 -7.14
C ILE A 29 20.97 0.41 -6.27
N VAL A 30 21.76 -0.59 -5.89
CA VAL A 30 23.01 -0.39 -5.12
C VAL A 30 23.99 0.49 -5.90
N ALA A 31 24.17 0.25 -7.19
CA ALA A 31 25.03 1.06 -8.04
C ALA A 31 24.54 2.51 -8.16
N CYS A 32 23.23 2.70 -8.28
CA CYS A 32 22.61 4.02 -8.30
C CYS A 32 22.85 4.76 -6.98
N ALA A 33 22.67 4.11 -5.84
CA ALA A 33 22.94 4.69 -4.52
C ALA A 33 24.41 5.07 -4.34
N ALA A 34 25.33 4.22 -4.80
CA ALA A 34 26.77 4.49 -4.73
C ALA A 34 27.19 5.71 -5.59
N ALA A 35 26.43 5.99 -6.64
CA ALA A 35 26.64 7.17 -7.49
C ALA A 35 25.98 8.45 -6.94
N GLY A 36 25.32 8.37 -5.79
CA GLY A 36 24.62 9.50 -5.16
C GLY A 36 23.15 9.63 -5.54
N GLY A 37 22.59 8.68 -6.27
CA GLY A 37 21.19 8.66 -6.70
C GLY A 37 21.02 8.71 -8.21
N GLY A 38 19.79 8.64 -8.65
CA GLY A 38 19.41 8.68 -10.07
C GLY A 38 18.20 7.81 -10.36
N THR A 39 18.11 7.39 -11.62
CA THR A 39 17.02 6.52 -12.11
C THR A 39 17.54 5.09 -12.34
N VAL A 40 16.87 4.13 -11.72
CA VAL A 40 16.97 2.71 -12.10
C VAL A 40 15.87 2.44 -13.11
N TRP A 41 16.28 2.11 -14.33
CA TRP A 41 15.38 1.94 -15.44
C TRP A 41 15.09 0.46 -15.70
N ILE A 42 13.80 0.13 -15.70
CA ILE A 42 13.28 -1.20 -16.03
C ILE A 42 12.61 -1.11 -17.40
N PRO A 43 13.33 -1.45 -18.50
CA PRO A 43 12.77 -1.37 -19.84
C PRO A 43 11.75 -2.48 -20.11
N ALA A 44 11.06 -2.42 -21.24
CA ALA A 44 10.04 -3.40 -21.62
C ALA A 44 10.53 -4.85 -21.45
N GLY A 45 9.69 -5.70 -20.88
CA GLY A 45 9.95 -7.10 -20.55
C GLY A 45 9.15 -7.54 -19.34
N THR A 46 9.21 -8.81 -18.99
CA THR A 46 8.56 -9.37 -17.79
C THR A 46 9.63 -9.86 -16.82
N TYR A 47 9.75 -9.19 -15.70
CA TYR A 47 10.78 -9.41 -14.70
C TYR A 47 10.20 -10.17 -13.50
N LEU A 48 10.48 -11.47 -13.41
CA LEU A 48 10.11 -12.27 -12.23
C LEU A 48 10.95 -11.80 -11.05
N SER A 49 10.29 -11.40 -9.97
CA SER A 49 10.96 -10.68 -8.88
C SER A 49 10.47 -11.11 -7.50
N GLY A 50 11.41 -11.29 -6.60
CA GLY A 50 11.19 -11.17 -5.16
C GLY A 50 11.34 -9.72 -4.71
N SER A 51 11.75 -9.52 -3.47
CA SER A 51 11.84 -8.18 -2.89
C SER A 51 12.83 -7.27 -3.61
N ILE A 52 12.36 -6.08 -3.95
CA ILE A 52 13.14 -4.96 -4.47
C ILE A 52 13.28 -3.93 -3.35
N ARG A 53 14.52 -3.56 -3.00
CA ARG A 53 14.85 -2.68 -1.90
C ARG A 53 15.15 -1.28 -2.42
N LEU A 54 14.30 -0.33 -2.04
CA LEU A 54 14.48 1.08 -2.41
C LEU A 54 15.59 1.73 -1.57
N THR A 55 16.16 2.80 -2.09
CA THR A 55 17.19 3.63 -1.43
C THR A 55 16.84 5.11 -1.55
N ASN A 56 17.56 5.97 -0.82
CA ASN A 56 17.41 7.41 -0.95
C ASN A 56 17.79 7.91 -2.35
N ASN A 57 17.18 9.01 -2.77
CA ASN A 57 17.49 9.69 -4.03
C ASN A 57 17.35 8.76 -5.24
N LEU A 58 16.29 7.96 -5.24
CA LEU A 58 16.04 6.94 -6.27
C LEU A 58 14.73 7.23 -7.00
N ASN A 59 14.77 7.17 -8.32
CA ASN A 59 13.58 6.93 -9.13
C ASN A 59 13.64 5.52 -9.72
N LEU A 60 12.77 4.63 -9.25
CA LEU A 60 12.55 3.33 -9.88
C LEU A 60 11.54 3.52 -11.01
N HIS A 61 12.01 3.50 -12.25
CA HIS A 61 11.20 3.75 -13.42
C HIS A 61 10.82 2.46 -14.14
N ILE A 62 9.54 2.12 -14.07
CA ILE A 62 8.97 0.93 -14.72
C ILE A 62 8.38 1.38 -16.05
N ASP A 63 9.11 1.14 -17.14
CA ASP A 63 8.76 1.71 -18.44
C ASP A 63 7.51 1.07 -19.06
N ALA A 64 6.95 1.74 -20.04
CA ALA A 64 5.84 1.18 -20.82
C ALA A 64 6.25 -0.17 -21.42
N GLY A 65 5.39 -1.18 -21.25
CA GLY A 65 5.69 -2.55 -21.66
C GLY A 65 6.52 -3.37 -20.67
N ALA A 66 7.00 -2.77 -19.57
CA ALA A 66 7.63 -3.50 -18.48
C ALA A 66 6.60 -4.02 -17.49
N THR A 67 6.77 -5.26 -17.04
CA THR A 67 6.01 -5.86 -15.93
C THR A 67 6.99 -6.38 -14.89
N ILE A 68 6.82 -5.96 -13.64
CA ILE A 68 7.42 -6.63 -12.48
C ILE A 68 6.45 -7.70 -12.03
N LEU A 69 6.82 -8.96 -12.17
CA LEU A 69 5.98 -10.11 -11.83
C LEU A 69 6.42 -10.69 -10.48
N ALA A 70 5.55 -10.61 -9.49
CA ALA A 70 5.82 -11.15 -8.16
C ALA A 70 6.05 -12.66 -8.21
N ALA A 71 7.19 -13.09 -7.67
CA ALA A 71 7.59 -14.50 -7.62
C ALA A 71 6.67 -15.31 -6.70
N PRO A 72 6.42 -16.59 -7.00
CA PRO A 72 5.71 -17.48 -6.09
C PRO A 72 6.52 -17.70 -4.80
N ALA A 73 5.81 -17.99 -3.72
CA ALA A 73 6.40 -18.12 -2.38
C ALA A 73 7.48 -19.21 -2.27
N ASP A 74 7.38 -20.28 -3.05
CA ASP A 74 8.31 -21.42 -3.03
C ASP A 74 9.71 -21.06 -3.56
N LEU A 75 9.88 -19.96 -4.26
CA LEU A 75 11.20 -19.47 -4.66
C LEU A 75 11.98 -18.80 -3.52
N ASN A 76 11.39 -18.57 -2.37
CA ASN A 76 12.01 -17.88 -1.23
C ASN A 76 12.69 -16.55 -1.61
N ALA A 77 12.10 -15.84 -2.56
CA ALA A 77 12.73 -14.66 -3.15
C ALA A 77 12.41 -13.35 -2.43
N TYR A 78 11.52 -13.38 -1.44
CA TYR A 78 11.19 -12.19 -0.65
C TYR A 78 12.13 -12.07 0.55
N ASP A 79 12.37 -10.83 0.96
CA ASP A 79 13.08 -10.57 2.19
C ASP A 79 12.28 -11.10 3.38
N PRO A 80 12.95 -11.54 4.45
CA PRO A 80 12.25 -11.98 5.65
C PRO A 80 11.54 -10.80 6.31
N THR A 81 10.44 -11.10 6.99
CA THR A 81 9.82 -10.13 7.90
C THR A 81 10.85 -9.63 8.90
N GLU A 82 10.86 -8.32 9.12
CA GLU A 82 11.69 -7.68 10.13
C GLU A 82 11.29 -8.07 11.55
N GLU A 83 12.20 -7.93 12.51
CA GLU A 83 11.86 -8.00 13.91
C GLU A 83 11.02 -6.77 14.30
N TRP A 84 9.93 -7.02 14.98
CA TRP A 84 9.08 -6.00 15.55
C TRP A 84 9.26 -5.96 17.05
N GLU A 85 9.89 -4.91 17.57
CA GLU A 85 10.16 -4.75 18.99
C GLU A 85 9.04 -4.05 19.77
N GLY A 86 8.09 -3.42 19.08
CA GLY A 86 6.95 -2.74 19.68
C GLY A 86 5.92 -3.69 20.28
N GLN A 87 4.85 -3.15 20.82
CA GLN A 87 3.69 -3.95 21.22
C GLN A 87 3.03 -4.59 20.01
N ALA A 88 2.51 -5.80 20.17
CA ALA A 88 1.83 -6.49 19.09
C ALA A 88 0.65 -5.66 18.56
N TYR A 89 0.55 -5.55 17.25
CA TYR A 89 -0.57 -4.93 16.59
C TYR A 89 -1.45 -6.00 15.92
N GLN A 90 -2.73 -5.73 15.79
CA GLN A 90 -3.75 -6.74 15.47
C GLN A 90 -3.54 -7.47 14.15
N ASP A 91 -3.07 -6.76 13.14
CA ASP A 91 -2.94 -7.27 11.78
C ASP A 91 -1.47 -7.22 11.40
N GLY A 92 -0.85 -8.39 11.27
CA GLY A 92 0.54 -8.52 10.88
C GLY A 92 0.86 -7.88 9.53
N GLY A 93 -0.14 -7.75 8.65
CA GLY A 93 0.01 -7.04 7.39
C GLY A 93 0.35 -5.56 7.57
N HIS A 94 -0.10 -4.91 8.65
CA HIS A 94 0.25 -3.52 8.99
C HIS A 94 1.63 -3.38 9.63
N THR A 95 2.22 -4.46 10.11
CA THR A 95 3.45 -4.43 10.92
C THR A 95 4.71 -4.64 10.10
N TYR A 96 4.68 -5.55 9.12
CA TYR A 96 5.86 -5.99 8.39
C TYR A 96 5.91 -5.40 6.98
N PHE A 97 7.08 -4.91 6.59
CA PHE A 97 7.31 -4.20 5.32
C PHE A 97 8.34 -4.89 4.42
N GLN A 98 9.36 -5.52 5.00
CA GLN A 98 10.47 -6.08 4.23
C GLN A 98 10.05 -7.24 3.33
N ASN A 99 9.02 -7.97 3.70
CA ASN A 99 8.44 -9.04 2.88
C ASN A 99 7.43 -8.53 1.83
N SER A 100 7.61 -7.33 1.36
CA SER A 100 6.88 -6.77 0.22
C SER A 100 7.63 -7.00 -1.09
N LEU A 101 6.95 -6.86 -2.21
CA LEU A 101 7.59 -6.91 -3.52
C LEU A 101 8.54 -5.73 -3.73
N ILE A 102 8.08 -4.53 -3.38
CA ILE A 102 8.90 -3.31 -3.40
C ILE A 102 8.77 -2.65 -2.04
N TRP A 103 9.88 -2.39 -1.36
CA TRP A 103 9.80 -1.79 -0.04
C TRP A 103 10.91 -0.79 0.27
N GLY A 104 10.62 0.12 1.18
CA GLY A 104 11.55 1.10 1.72
C GLY A 104 11.17 1.53 3.12
N VAL A 105 12.16 1.75 3.98
CA VAL A 105 12.00 2.20 5.36
C VAL A 105 12.96 3.35 5.65
N GLY A 106 12.42 4.47 6.16
CA GLY A 106 13.24 5.62 6.57
C GLY A 106 13.90 6.36 5.42
N LEU A 107 13.35 6.30 4.21
CA LEU A 107 13.95 6.87 3.02
C LEU A 107 13.47 8.30 2.76
N THR A 108 14.31 9.06 2.07
CA THR A 108 14.00 10.42 1.61
C THR A 108 14.25 10.52 0.10
N ASN A 109 13.37 11.23 -0.60
CA ASN A 109 13.44 11.47 -2.03
C ASN A 109 13.46 10.16 -2.82
N VAL A 110 12.34 9.46 -2.80
CA VAL A 110 12.17 8.18 -3.49
C VAL A 110 10.92 8.21 -4.36
N SER A 111 11.05 7.69 -5.57
CA SER A 111 9.95 7.64 -6.52
C SER A 111 9.83 6.27 -7.16
N ILE A 112 8.60 5.87 -7.46
CA ILE A 112 8.27 4.79 -8.39
C ILE A 112 7.41 5.40 -9.47
N THR A 113 7.87 5.35 -10.71
CA THR A 113 7.23 6.04 -11.84
C THR A 113 7.16 5.15 -13.08
N GLY A 114 6.55 5.68 -14.12
CA GLY A 114 6.47 5.02 -15.42
C GLY A 114 5.17 4.28 -15.65
N ARG A 115 4.89 3.96 -16.90
CA ARG A 115 3.62 3.37 -17.34
C ARG A 115 3.63 1.85 -17.40
N GLY A 116 4.59 1.22 -16.72
CA GLY A 116 4.64 -0.23 -16.60
C GLY A 116 3.63 -0.78 -15.60
N MET A 117 3.72 -2.09 -15.38
CA MET A 117 2.83 -2.84 -14.52
C MET A 117 3.60 -3.52 -13.38
N ILE A 118 3.00 -3.53 -12.20
CA ILE A 118 3.36 -4.39 -11.08
C ILE A 118 2.28 -5.46 -10.98
N HIS A 119 2.65 -6.71 -11.24
CA HIS A 119 1.74 -7.85 -11.21
C HIS A 119 2.03 -8.70 -9.98
N GLY A 120 1.16 -8.63 -8.99
CA GLY A 120 1.32 -9.31 -7.70
C GLY A 120 0.86 -10.78 -7.67
N LYS A 121 1.00 -11.52 -8.77
CA LYS A 121 0.54 -12.91 -8.89
C LYS A 121 1.00 -13.81 -7.75
N GLY A 122 2.25 -13.67 -7.32
CA GLY A 122 2.86 -14.48 -6.26
C GLY A 122 2.65 -13.97 -4.83
N LEU A 123 1.98 -12.82 -4.66
CA LEU A 123 1.72 -12.25 -3.35
C LEU A 123 0.54 -12.94 -2.67
N THR A 124 0.65 -13.11 -1.34
CA THR A 124 -0.50 -13.55 -0.55
C THR A 124 -1.41 -12.37 -0.20
N ARG A 125 -2.71 -12.57 -0.31
CA ARG A 125 -3.71 -11.62 0.18
C ARG A 125 -4.12 -11.86 1.64
N SER A 126 -3.62 -12.93 2.24
CA SER A 126 -3.98 -13.32 3.61
C SER A 126 -3.02 -12.73 4.62
N SER A 127 -3.55 -12.21 5.72
CA SER A 127 -2.78 -11.85 6.91
C SER A 127 -2.62 -13.02 7.88
N ALA A 128 -3.36 -14.12 7.71
CA ALA A 128 -3.48 -15.20 8.69
C ALA A 128 -2.13 -15.81 9.12
N LEU A 129 -1.14 -15.86 8.22
CA LEU A 129 0.21 -16.32 8.55
C LEU A 129 0.93 -15.32 9.46
N PHE A 130 0.79 -14.04 9.18
CA PHE A 130 1.41 -12.95 9.93
C PHE A 130 0.71 -12.75 11.27
N ASP A 131 -0.59 -13.00 11.35
CA ASP A 131 -1.36 -12.96 12.59
C ASP A 131 -0.91 -14.06 13.56
N LYS A 132 -0.52 -15.22 13.02
CA LYS A 132 0.10 -16.28 13.84
C LYS A 132 1.47 -15.91 14.38
N MET A 133 2.24 -15.10 13.65
CA MET A 133 3.51 -14.56 14.11
C MET A 133 3.32 -13.54 15.24
N ASN A 134 2.24 -12.79 15.16
CA ASN A 134 1.80 -11.89 16.21
C ASN A 134 0.85 -12.60 17.19
N LYS A 135 1.03 -13.79 17.63
CA LYS A 135 0.14 -14.64 18.47
C LYS A 135 -0.75 -13.93 19.51
N PHE A 136 -0.90 -12.64 19.38
CA PHE A 136 -1.65 -11.78 20.26
C PHE A 136 -2.83 -11.20 19.52
N ASN A 137 -3.96 -11.66 19.90
CA ASN A 137 -5.10 -10.79 19.87
C ASN A 137 -4.79 -9.67 20.88
N VAL A 138 -4.25 -8.57 20.40
CA VAL A 138 -3.84 -7.42 21.22
C VAL A 138 -4.98 -6.94 22.12
N TRP A 139 -6.21 -7.24 21.69
CA TRP A 139 -7.45 -6.92 22.39
C TRP A 139 -7.62 -7.67 23.69
N ASP A 140 -7.16 -8.91 23.72
CA ASP A 140 -7.41 -9.78 24.86
C ASP A 140 -6.26 -9.75 25.88
N LYS A 141 -5.05 -9.42 25.45
CA LYS A 141 -3.85 -9.45 26.31
C LYS A 141 -2.78 -8.43 25.89
N PRO A 142 -2.99 -7.13 26.11
CA PRO A 142 -2.07 -6.09 25.63
C PRO A 142 -0.63 -6.18 26.19
N ASN A 143 -0.40 -6.91 27.26
CA ASN A 143 0.90 -7.05 27.91
C ASN A 143 1.48 -8.47 27.82
N ALA A 144 0.94 -9.34 26.98
CA ALA A 144 1.45 -10.69 26.88
C ALA A 144 2.86 -10.69 26.22
N PRO A 145 3.80 -11.51 26.70
CA PRO A 145 5.12 -11.59 26.10
C PRO A 145 5.05 -12.13 24.67
N ARG A 146 5.84 -11.53 23.78
CA ARG A 146 5.93 -11.96 22.40
C ARG A 146 6.60 -13.32 22.28
N THR A 147 6.02 -14.18 21.47
CA THR A 147 6.73 -15.38 21.01
C THR A 147 7.53 -14.98 19.76
N LYS A 148 8.86 -15.03 19.82
CA LYS A 148 9.68 -14.92 18.60
C LYS A 148 9.35 -16.08 17.69
N LEU A 149 8.80 -15.77 16.53
CA LEU A 149 8.62 -16.74 15.46
C LEU A 149 9.73 -16.56 14.41
N PRO A 150 10.09 -17.63 13.69
CA PRO A 150 11.03 -17.48 12.58
C PRO A 150 10.55 -16.44 11.57
N PRO A 151 11.45 -15.66 10.98
CA PRO A 151 11.10 -14.73 9.92
C PRO A 151 10.40 -15.44 8.75
N VAL A 152 9.41 -14.79 8.16
CA VAL A 152 8.64 -15.32 7.03
C VAL A 152 9.06 -14.63 5.74
N ARG A 153 9.32 -15.44 4.70
CA ARG A 153 9.73 -14.99 3.36
C ARG A 153 8.60 -15.16 2.34
N ILE A 154 7.43 -14.65 2.68
CA ILE A 154 6.25 -14.69 1.80
C ILE A 154 5.83 -13.26 1.51
N GLY A 155 5.76 -12.88 0.25
CA GLY A 155 5.36 -11.56 -0.19
C GLY A 155 3.90 -11.26 0.14
N ASN A 156 3.64 -10.14 0.81
CA ASN A 156 2.31 -9.77 1.29
C ASN A 156 1.74 -8.54 0.60
N LYS A 157 2.56 -7.59 0.17
CA LYS A 157 2.13 -6.35 -0.47
C LYS A 157 2.94 -6.05 -1.72
N ALA A 158 2.33 -5.37 -2.67
CA ALA A 158 3.06 -4.90 -3.84
C ALA A 158 4.06 -3.80 -3.45
N ILE A 159 3.63 -2.76 -2.75
CA ILE A 159 4.49 -1.66 -2.28
C ILE A 159 4.29 -1.44 -0.79
N GLY A 160 5.38 -1.51 -0.02
CA GLY A 160 5.42 -1.23 1.41
C GLY A 160 6.42 -0.12 1.74
N LEU A 161 5.95 1.00 2.27
CA LEU A 161 6.77 2.15 2.64
C LEU A 161 6.52 2.51 4.11
N LYS A 162 7.59 2.70 4.87
CA LYS A 162 7.49 3.06 6.28
C LYS A 162 8.45 4.20 6.60
N LEU A 163 7.93 5.25 7.24
CA LEU A 163 8.73 6.41 7.70
C LEU A 163 9.55 7.06 6.57
N CYS A 164 9.00 7.12 5.37
CA CYS A 164 9.62 7.75 4.22
C CYS A 164 9.14 9.19 4.07
N ARG A 165 9.94 10.03 3.41
CA ARG A 165 9.66 11.43 3.14
C ARG A 165 9.98 11.79 1.70
N ASP A 166 9.23 12.74 1.12
CA ASP A 166 9.35 13.13 -0.28
C ASP A 166 9.22 11.92 -1.20
N VAL A 167 8.02 11.33 -1.21
CA VAL A 167 7.71 10.12 -1.97
C VAL A 167 6.77 10.47 -3.12
N LEU A 168 7.10 9.98 -4.31
CA LEU A 168 6.24 10.05 -5.48
C LEU A 168 5.97 8.66 -6.05
N LEU A 169 4.69 8.29 -6.09
CA LEU A 169 4.21 7.08 -6.78
C LEU A 169 3.32 7.54 -7.94
N ARG A 170 3.73 7.31 -9.20
CA ARG A 170 3.04 7.89 -10.34
C ARG A 170 3.03 7.01 -11.58
N ASP A 171 1.88 6.98 -12.23
CA ASP A 171 1.61 6.52 -13.60
C ASP A 171 1.50 4.99 -13.77
N PHE A 172 2.02 4.18 -12.90
CA PHE A 172 2.02 2.73 -13.06
C PHE A 172 0.66 2.08 -12.77
N THR A 173 0.54 0.83 -13.20
CA THR A 173 -0.61 -0.03 -12.92
C THR A 173 -0.19 -1.13 -11.95
N ILE A 174 -1.04 -1.42 -10.96
CA ILE A 174 -0.92 -2.60 -10.10
C ILE A 174 -2.08 -3.55 -10.43
N TYR A 175 -1.74 -4.80 -10.74
CA TYR A 175 -2.69 -5.90 -10.85
C TYR A 175 -2.40 -6.94 -9.77
N LYS A 176 -3.40 -7.28 -8.95
CA LYS A 176 -3.25 -8.17 -7.78
C LYS A 176 -2.22 -7.66 -6.77
N GLY A 177 -2.62 -6.70 -5.96
CA GLY A 177 -1.71 -6.07 -5.00
C GLY A 177 -1.37 -6.87 -3.75
N GLY A 178 -1.92 -8.08 -3.59
CA GLY A 178 -1.76 -8.86 -2.37
C GLY A 178 -2.74 -8.43 -1.28
N HIS A 179 -2.26 -8.38 -0.05
CA HIS A 179 -3.04 -7.89 1.09
C HIS A 179 -3.28 -6.37 0.99
N PHE A 180 -2.26 -5.63 0.56
CA PHE A 180 -2.32 -4.21 0.20
C PHE A 180 -1.62 -3.97 -1.13
N GLY A 181 -2.21 -3.19 -1.99
CA GLY A 181 -1.53 -2.73 -3.20
C GLY A 181 -0.41 -1.75 -2.85
N VAL A 182 -0.75 -0.74 -2.07
CA VAL A 182 0.19 0.19 -1.45
C VAL A 182 -0.15 0.29 0.03
N LEU A 183 0.82 0.06 0.90
CA LEU A 183 0.76 0.46 2.30
C LEU A 183 1.89 1.43 2.59
N ALA A 184 1.53 2.68 2.91
CA ALA A 184 2.46 3.70 3.36
C ALA A 184 2.14 4.04 4.81
N THR A 185 3.09 3.83 5.72
CA THR A 185 2.90 4.07 7.15
C THR A 185 3.92 5.09 7.67
N GLY A 186 3.42 6.14 8.31
CA GLY A 186 4.28 7.19 8.88
C GLY A 186 5.03 8.03 7.85
N CYS A 187 4.57 8.09 6.62
CA CYS A 187 5.19 8.86 5.56
C CYS A 187 4.78 10.33 5.61
N ASP A 188 5.65 11.20 5.11
CA ASP A 188 5.47 12.64 5.05
C ASP A 188 5.78 13.14 3.63
N GLN A 189 5.01 14.11 3.13
CA GLN A 189 5.15 14.61 1.76
C GLN A 189 5.06 13.46 0.75
N LEU A 190 3.94 12.75 0.78
CA LEU A 190 3.63 11.63 -0.09
C LEU A 190 2.66 12.06 -1.18
N THR A 191 3.02 11.82 -2.44
CA THR A 191 2.14 12.01 -3.60
C THR A 191 1.92 10.68 -4.31
N ILE A 192 0.66 10.31 -4.49
CA ILE A 192 0.24 9.15 -5.30
C ILE A 192 -0.65 9.70 -6.41
N ASP A 193 -0.16 9.68 -7.63
CA ASP A 193 -0.81 10.33 -8.76
C ASP A 193 -0.93 9.42 -9.98
N ASN A 194 -2.10 9.42 -10.59
CA ASN A 194 -2.36 8.68 -11.83
C ASN A 194 -2.03 7.18 -11.78
N VAL A 195 -2.21 6.57 -10.62
CA VAL A 195 -2.05 5.11 -10.45
C VAL A 195 -3.36 4.42 -10.77
N THR A 196 -3.28 3.35 -11.56
CA THR A 196 -4.40 2.44 -11.82
C THR A 196 -4.16 1.14 -11.04
N MET A 197 -5.17 0.66 -10.34
CA MET A 197 -5.06 -0.57 -9.56
C MET A 197 -6.30 -1.44 -9.73
N ASP A 198 -6.08 -2.71 -10.03
CA ASP A 198 -7.12 -3.73 -10.08
C ASP A 198 -6.70 -4.87 -9.15
N THR A 199 -7.27 -4.88 -7.95
CA THR A 199 -6.86 -5.77 -6.89
C THR A 199 -8.08 -6.37 -6.17
N GLU A 200 -7.86 -7.38 -5.37
CA GLU A 200 -8.95 -8.03 -4.62
C GLU A 200 -9.20 -7.33 -3.28
N ARG A 201 -8.14 -7.05 -2.53
CA ARG A 201 -8.22 -6.41 -1.20
C ARG A 201 -7.84 -4.94 -1.26
N ASP A 202 -7.38 -4.38 -0.14
CA ASP A 202 -7.08 -2.95 -0.02
C ASP A 202 -6.20 -2.45 -1.17
N GLY A 203 -6.62 -1.35 -1.75
CA GLY A 203 -5.87 -0.69 -2.83
C GLY A 203 -4.74 0.16 -2.27
N ILE A 204 -5.06 1.39 -1.90
CA ILE A 204 -4.10 2.36 -1.35
C ILE A 204 -4.44 2.61 0.12
N ASP A 205 -3.57 2.19 1.01
CA ASP A 205 -3.66 2.47 2.43
C ASP A 205 -2.55 3.43 2.85
N VAL A 206 -2.95 4.53 3.46
CA VAL A 206 -2.05 5.55 4.01
C VAL A 206 -2.31 5.69 5.50
N ASP A 207 -1.37 5.21 6.29
CA ASP A 207 -1.52 5.01 7.73
C ASP A 207 -0.56 5.93 8.49
N CYS A 208 -1.06 6.75 9.41
CA CYS A 208 -0.23 7.69 10.17
C CYS A 208 0.59 8.64 9.28
N CYS A 209 0.08 8.94 8.09
CA CYS A 209 0.75 9.81 7.11
C CYS A 209 0.29 11.25 7.26
N ARG A 210 1.14 12.17 6.80
CA ARG A 210 0.82 13.60 6.74
C ARG A 210 1.31 14.22 5.45
N ASN A 211 0.72 15.36 5.09
CA ASN A 211 1.07 16.08 3.86
C ASN A 211 0.99 15.15 2.64
N THR A 212 -0.16 14.52 2.47
CA THR A 212 -0.38 13.48 1.46
C THR A 212 -1.37 13.97 0.42
N VAL A 213 -1.05 13.72 -0.84
CA VAL A 213 -1.96 13.92 -1.97
C VAL A 213 -2.15 12.61 -2.70
N ILE A 214 -3.40 12.18 -2.84
CA ILE A 214 -3.81 11.05 -3.69
C ILE A 214 -4.71 11.62 -4.78
N SER A 215 -4.25 11.59 -6.03
CA SER A 215 -4.93 12.29 -7.12
C SER A 215 -4.96 11.47 -8.41
N ASN A 216 -6.03 11.62 -9.17
CA ASN A 216 -6.17 11.07 -10.51
C ASN A 216 -6.04 9.54 -10.59
N CYS A 217 -6.32 8.83 -9.52
CA CYS A 217 -6.19 7.38 -9.44
C CYS A 217 -7.49 6.66 -9.82
N ARG A 218 -7.35 5.45 -10.38
CA ARG A 218 -8.45 4.52 -10.64
C ARG A 218 -8.18 3.24 -9.87
N ILE A 219 -8.99 2.96 -8.85
CA ILE A 219 -8.75 1.85 -7.93
C ILE A 219 -9.99 0.95 -7.89
N ASN A 220 -9.83 -0.30 -8.30
CA ASN A 220 -10.84 -1.35 -8.17
C ASN A 220 -10.44 -2.33 -7.06
N SER A 221 -11.31 -2.50 -6.07
CA SER A 221 -11.05 -3.34 -4.90
C SER A 221 -12.36 -3.96 -4.38
N PRO A 222 -12.84 -5.05 -5.00
CA PRO A 222 -14.18 -5.58 -4.70
C PRO A 222 -14.31 -6.23 -3.32
N ALA A 223 -13.25 -6.71 -2.72
CA ALA A 223 -13.33 -7.43 -1.43
C ALA A 223 -12.96 -6.56 -0.22
N ASP A 224 -12.40 -5.37 -0.43
CA ASP A 224 -12.01 -4.46 0.65
C ASP A 224 -11.99 -3.00 0.15
N ASP A 225 -11.34 -2.08 0.88
CA ASP A 225 -11.39 -0.67 0.57
C ASP A 225 -10.44 -0.29 -0.57
N ALA A 226 -10.87 0.61 -1.44
CA ALA A 226 -10.05 1.09 -2.55
C ALA A 226 -8.99 2.09 -2.08
N ILE A 227 -9.40 3.11 -1.33
CA ILE A 227 -8.50 4.11 -0.74
C ILE A 227 -8.86 4.24 0.72
N CYS A 228 -7.91 3.94 1.60
CA CYS A 228 -8.16 3.85 3.03
C CYS A 228 -7.11 4.57 3.87
N PRO A 229 -7.31 5.85 4.19
CA PRO A 229 -6.55 6.49 5.26
C PRO A 229 -6.82 5.82 6.60
N LYS A 230 -5.75 5.54 7.34
CA LYS A 230 -5.76 4.91 8.66
C LYS A 230 -4.94 5.75 9.64
N SER A 231 -5.18 5.55 10.90
CA SER A 231 -4.36 6.11 11.98
C SER A 231 -4.20 5.04 13.06
N SER A 232 -3.47 3.98 12.69
CA SER A 232 -3.31 2.78 13.49
C SER A 232 -2.21 2.92 14.55
N PHE A 233 -2.08 1.90 15.38
CA PHE A 233 -1.00 1.77 16.35
C PHE A 233 0.25 1.08 15.76
N ALA A 234 0.36 0.95 14.45
CA ALA A 234 1.44 0.21 13.78
C ALA A 234 2.86 0.79 14.04
N LEU A 235 2.96 2.06 14.41
CA LEU A 235 4.23 2.69 14.79
C LEU A 235 4.57 2.54 16.29
N GLY A 236 3.75 1.81 17.06
CA GLY A 236 3.95 1.63 18.50
C GLY A 236 3.51 2.84 19.34
N LYS A 237 2.85 3.81 18.72
CA LYS A 237 2.28 5.00 19.35
C LYS A 237 1.13 5.54 18.52
N ASN A 238 0.30 6.37 19.14
CA ASN A 238 -0.74 7.09 18.43
C ASN A 238 -0.14 8.21 17.58
N VAL A 239 -0.38 8.20 16.28
CA VAL A 239 0.06 9.22 15.34
C VAL A 239 -1.13 9.64 14.49
N ILE A 240 -1.45 10.92 14.51
CA ILE A 240 -2.56 11.47 13.74
C ILE A 240 -2.25 11.40 12.23
N THR A 241 -3.24 11.06 11.45
CA THR A 241 -3.22 11.17 10.00
C THR A 241 -3.80 12.53 9.62
N GLU A 242 -3.01 13.39 9.01
CA GLU A 242 -3.41 14.77 8.81
C GLU A 242 -2.89 15.41 7.52
N ASN A 243 -3.52 16.51 7.14
CA ASN A 243 -3.14 17.32 5.97
C ASN A 243 -3.12 16.45 4.71
N MET A 244 -4.27 15.90 4.35
CA MET A 244 -4.42 14.98 3.24
C MET A 244 -5.47 15.47 2.26
N THR A 245 -5.20 15.30 0.98
CA THR A 245 -6.15 15.57 -0.09
C THR A 245 -6.30 14.33 -0.97
N ILE A 246 -7.55 13.87 -1.14
CA ILE A 246 -7.92 12.79 -2.05
C ILE A 246 -8.84 13.39 -3.09
N VAL A 247 -8.39 13.51 -4.34
CA VAL A 247 -9.10 14.24 -5.37
C VAL A 247 -9.06 13.56 -6.73
N ASN A 248 -10.11 13.72 -7.50
CA ASN A 248 -10.20 13.27 -8.89
C ASN A 248 -9.98 11.76 -9.04
N CYS A 249 -10.36 10.98 -8.04
CA CYS A 249 -10.21 9.53 -8.05
C CYS A 249 -11.52 8.84 -8.47
N GLN A 250 -11.37 7.68 -9.09
CA GLN A 250 -12.46 6.78 -9.43
C GLN A 250 -12.25 5.47 -8.68
N VAL A 251 -13.21 5.09 -7.86
CA VAL A 251 -13.16 3.84 -7.09
C VAL A 251 -14.32 2.93 -7.49
N SER A 252 -14.10 1.63 -7.40
CA SER A 252 -15.06 0.64 -7.86
C SER A 252 -14.98 -0.69 -7.12
N GLY A 253 -16.07 -1.46 -7.24
CA GLY A 253 -16.20 -2.82 -6.73
C GLY A 253 -16.53 -3.83 -7.83
N PHE A 254 -15.80 -3.77 -8.93
CA PHE A 254 -15.95 -4.73 -10.04
C PHE A 254 -15.25 -6.05 -9.72
N GLU A 255 -15.66 -7.13 -10.36
CA GLU A 255 -14.88 -8.37 -10.35
C GLU A 255 -13.43 -8.07 -10.72
N MET A 256 -12.49 -8.62 -9.94
CA MET A 256 -11.06 -8.36 -10.14
C MET A 256 -10.62 -8.76 -11.56
N GLY A 257 -9.84 -7.89 -12.18
CA GLY A 257 -9.37 -8.01 -13.56
C GLY A 257 -10.28 -7.31 -14.58
N THR A 258 -11.51 -7.00 -14.22
CA THR A 258 -12.47 -6.43 -15.18
C THR A 258 -12.37 -4.92 -15.32
N LEU A 259 -11.70 -4.24 -14.39
CA LEU A 259 -11.31 -2.86 -14.63
C LEU A 259 -10.28 -2.78 -15.77
N LEU A 260 -9.26 -3.62 -15.72
CA LEU A 260 -8.16 -3.59 -16.70
C LEU A 260 -8.56 -4.15 -18.07
N ASP A 261 -9.45 -5.13 -18.12
CA ASP A 261 -9.95 -5.65 -19.40
C ASP A 261 -11.06 -4.79 -20.02
N GLY A 262 -11.54 -3.79 -19.28
CA GLY A 262 -12.57 -2.85 -19.74
C GLY A 262 -14.00 -3.36 -19.66
N THR A 263 -14.25 -4.58 -19.19
CA THR A 263 -15.62 -5.14 -19.07
C THR A 263 -16.38 -4.60 -17.87
N MET A 264 -15.69 -4.18 -16.80
CA MET A 264 -16.23 -3.50 -15.62
C MET A 264 -17.47 -4.20 -15.05
N LYS A 265 -17.34 -5.49 -14.75
CA LYS A 265 -18.44 -6.32 -14.25
C LYS A 265 -18.66 -6.09 -12.76
N PRO A 266 -19.80 -5.57 -12.31
CA PRO A 266 -20.07 -5.41 -10.89
C PRO A 266 -20.00 -6.73 -10.14
N ARG A 267 -19.30 -6.75 -9.00
CA ARG A 267 -19.35 -7.86 -8.06
C ARG A 267 -20.53 -7.67 -7.12
N THR A 268 -21.24 -8.74 -6.83
CA THR A 268 -22.31 -8.71 -5.82
C THR A 268 -21.72 -8.29 -4.46
N ASN A 269 -22.28 -7.22 -3.87
CA ASN A 269 -21.78 -6.62 -2.64
C ASN A 269 -20.30 -6.18 -2.68
N GLY A 270 -19.84 -5.71 -3.82
CA GLY A 270 -18.49 -5.16 -3.98
C GLY A 270 -18.21 -4.04 -3.00
N ASN A 271 -17.03 -4.06 -2.35
CA ASN A 271 -16.63 -3.03 -1.38
C ASN A 271 -16.12 -1.78 -2.09
N GLY A 272 -14.85 -1.67 -2.39
CA GLY A 272 -14.24 -0.62 -3.22
C GLY A 272 -14.43 0.82 -2.74
N ARG A 273 -14.70 1.04 -1.48
CA ARG A 273 -15.02 2.38 -0.95
C ARG A 273 -13.78 3.22 -0.66
N ILE A 274 -14.00 4.51 -0.43
CA ILE A 274 -13.05 5.39 0.27
C ILE A 274 -13.48 5.38 1.75
N LYS A 275 -12.55 5.01 2.64
CA LYS A 275 -12.85 4.91 4.06
C LYS A 275 -11.74 5.50 4.92
N LEU A 276 -12.09 6.40 5.82
CA LEU A 276 -11.25 6.81 6.94
C LEU A 276 -11.50 5.86 8.11
N GLY A 277 -10.46 5.13 8.51
CA GLY A 277 -10.57 4.08 9.53
C GLY A 277 -10.69 2.69 8.89
N THR A 278 -11.15 1.65 9.60
CA THR A 278 -11.54 1.65 11.04
C THR A 278 -10.38 1.86 12.01
N GLU A 279 -9.13 1.59 11.62
CA GLU A 279 -7.95 1.87 12.45
C GLU A 279 -7.82 3.38 12.63
N ALA A 280 -8.12 3.85 13.85
CA ALA A 280 -8.36 5.27 14.15
C ALA A 280 -7.79 5.69 15.52
N ASN A 281 -6.74 5.03 15.99
CA ASN A 281 -6.15 5.27 17.31
C ASN A 281 -5.64 6.70 17.49
N GLY A 282 -4.94 7.23 16.48
CA GLY A 282 -4.37 8.58 16.51
C GLY A 282 -5.31 9.66 15.99
N GLY A 283 -6.33 9.27 15.24
CA GLY A 283 -7.31 10.21 14.67
C GLY A 283 -6.93 10.77 13.30
N PHE A 284 -7.83 11.61 12.80
CA PHE A 284 -7.77 12.22 11.47
C PHE A 284 -8.03 13.72 11.58
N ARG A 285 -7.24 14.54 10.87
CA ARG A 285 -7.40 15.98 10.87
C ARG A 285 -7.02 16.61 9.52
N ASN A 286 -7.79 17.63 9.12
CA ASN A 286 -7.51 18.41 7.92
C ASN A 286 -7.44 17.55 6.65
N ILE A 287 -8.53 16.84 6.34
CA ILE A 287 -8.62 15.95 5.18
C ILE A 287 -9.70 16.45 4.25
N THR A 288 -9.38 16.57 2.97
CA THR A 288 -10.32 16.90 1.90
C THR A 288 -10.46 15.71 0.96
N ILE A 289 -11.71 15.30 0.70
CA ILE A 289 -12.06 14.31 -0.31
C ILE A 289 -13.01 14.98 -1.31
N ALA A 290 -12.58 15.13 -2.55
CA ALA A 290 -13.33 15.90 -3.53
C ALA A 290 -13.24 15.35 -4.95
N ASN A 291 -14.29 15.59 -5.74
CA ASN A 291 -14.34 15.26 -7.16
C ASN A 291 -14.06 13.78 -7.44
N CYS A 292 -14.61 12.90 -6.62
CA CYS A 292 -14.43 11.46 -6.75
C CYS A 292 -15.71 10.79 -7.28
N THR A 293 -15.53 9.71 -8.03
CA THR A 293 -16.62 8.85 -8.50
C THR A 293 -16.53 7.47 -7.88
N PHE A 294 -17.69 6.94 -7.53
CA PHE A 294 -17.86 5.62 -6.91
C PHE A 294 -18.78 4.81 -7.82
N ARG A 295 -18.36 3.63 -8.21
CA ARG A 295 -19.17 2.78 -9.08
C ARG A 295 -19.18 1.33 -8.62
N ALA A 296 -20.39 0.78 -8.47
CA ALA A 296 -20.61 -0.61 -8.04
C ALA A 296 -19.86 -0.95 -6.75
N CYS A 297 -19.81 -0.03 -5.80
CA CYS A 297 -19.08 -0.15 -4.55
C CYS A 297 -19.86 0.46 -3.39
N ARG A 298 -19.31 0.36 -2.17
CA ARG A 298 -20.05 0.76 -0.95
C ARG A 298 -20.09 2.28 -0.68
N GLY A 299 -19.40 3.10 -1.44
CA GLY A 299 -19.41 4.54 -1.23
C GLY A 299 -18.34 5.04 -0.25
N LEU A 300 -18.67 6.08 0.53
CA LEU A 300 -17.76 6.74 1.45
C LEU A 300 -18.06 6.32 2.90
N ALA A 301 -17.02 6.02 3.68
CA ALA A 301 -17.15 5.74 5.10
C ALA A 301 -16.20 6.57 5.96
N LEU A 302 -16.69 7.11 7.06
CA LEU A 302 -15.91 7.78 8.09
C LEU A 302 -16.14 7.04 9.40
N GLU A 303 -15.13 6.35 9.90
CA GLU A 303 -15.27 5.42 11.02
C GLU A 303 -14.20 5.69 12.09
N GLU A 304 -14.59 6.46 13.13
CA GLU A 304 -13.74 6.72 14.29
C GLU A 304 -14.15 5.78 15.44
N VAL A 305 -13.48 4.66 15.57
CA VAL A 305 -13.89 3.59 16.49
C VAL A 305 -12.80 3.13 17.46
N ASP A 306 -11.62 3.75 17.44
CA ASP A 306 -10.46 3.35 18.25
C ASP A 306 -9.96 4.45 19.21
N GLY A 307 -10.75 5.49 19.43
CA GLY A 307 -10.49 6.51 20.45
C GLY A 307 -9.76 7.77 20.00
N GLY A 308 -9.48 7.92 18.71
CA GLY A 308 -8.95 9.16 18.14
C GLY A 308 -10.01 10.23 17.92
N ILE A 309 -9.60 11.38 17.41
CA ILE A 309 -10.47 12.49 17.04
C ILE A 309 -10.51 12.59 15.51
N MET A 310 -11.69 12.85 14.96
CA MET A 310 -11.86 13.15 13.54
C MET A 310 -12.37 14.59 13.41
N GLU A 311 -11.55 15.48 12.87
CA GLU A 311 -11.88 16.90 12.78
C GLU A 311 -11.42 17.54 11.45
N ASN A 312 -12.11 18.59 11.02
CA ASN A 312 -11.83 19.32 9.78
C ASN A 312 -11.79 18.39 8.56
N ILE A 313 -12.85 17.62 8.38
CA ILE A 313 -13.02 16.75 7.23
C ILE A 313 -13.94 17.44 6.24
N THR A 314 -13.46 17.74 5.05
CA THR A 314 -14.23 18.36 3.97
C THR A 314 -14.48 17.35 2.87
N ILE A 315 -15.74 17.16 2.50
CA ILE A 315 -16.16 16.23 1.45
C ILE A 315 -17.08 17.00 0.50
N ASN A 316 -16.74 17.02 -0.77
CA ASN A 316 -17.58 17.66 -1.76
C ASN A 316 -17.51 17.02 -3.14
N ASN A 317 -18.53 17.24 -3.93
CA ASN A 317 -18.61 16.89 -5.34
C ASN A 317 -18.31 15.41 -5.60
N LEU A 318 -19.08 14.52 -4.98
CA LEU A 318 -19.02 13.08 -5.18
C LEU A 318 -20.12 12.64 -6.13
N THR A 319 -19.78 11.75 -7.06
CA THR A 319 -20.74 11.07 -7.94
C THR A 319 -20.73 9.58 -7.61
N MET A 320 -21.91 9.04 -7.33
CA MET A 320 -22.07 7.64 -6.94
C MET A 320 -23.06 6.93 -7.86
N MET A 321 -22.66 5.80 -8.40
CA MET A 321 -23.45 4.98 -9.32
C MET A 321 -23.46 3.53 -8.81
N ASP A 322 -24.64 2.92 -8.78
CA ASP A 322 -24.82 1.52 -8.42
C ASP A 322 -24.18 1.17 -7.07
N VAL A 323 -24.47 1.98 -6.06
CA VAL A 323 -24.01 1.77 -4.69
C VAL A 323 -24.98 0.85 -3.96
N PRO A 324 -24.63 -0.41 -3.66
CA PRO A 324 -25.57 -1.42 -3.15
C PRO A 324 -25.84 -1.30 -1.65
N SER A 325 -25.12 -0.45 -0.93
CA SER A 325 -25.24 -0.28 0.52
C SER A 325 -25.34 1.23 0.87
N TYR A 326 -24.86 1.61 2.01
CA TYR A 326 -24.89 3.02 2.42
C TYR A 326 -23.95 3.86 1.55
N PRO A 327 -24.44 4.85 0.79
CA PRO A 327 -23.57 5.69 -0.02
C PRO A 327 -22.63 6.54 0.84
N ILE A 328 -23.11 6.97 2.01
CA ILE A 328 -22.31 7.68 3.01
C ILE A 328 -22.59 7.02 4.35
N TYR A 329 -21.52 6.56 5.02
CA TYR A 329 -21.59 5.92 6.31
C TYR A 329 -20.67 6.67 7.29
N VAL A 330 -21.24 7.16 8.39
CA VAL A 330 -20.50 7.86 9.42
C VAL A 330 -20.80 7.20 10.76
N THR A 331 -19.78 6.79 11.46
CA THR A 331 -19.95 6.16 12.77
C THR A 331 -18.83 6.51 13.73
N THR A 332 -19.19 6.57 14.99
CA THR A 332 -18.28 6.52 16.13
C THR A 332 -18.54 5.25 16.92
N GLY A 333 -17.56 4.75 17.63
CA GLY A 333 -17.72 3.53 18.40
C GLY A 333 -16.55 3.26 19.33
N LYS A 334 -16.71 2.20 20.11
CA LYS A 334 -15.72 1.75 21.10
C LYS A 334 -15.17 0.39 20.70
N ARG A 335 -14.58 0.28 19.50
CA ARG A 335 -13.83 -0.90 19.13
C ARG A 335 -12.53 -0.98 19.94
N ASN A 336 -11.90 0.17 20.11
CA ASN A 336 -10.75 0.36 20.98
C ASN A 336 -9.59 -0.59 20.72
N ARG A 337 -9.24 -0.76 19.46
CA ARG A 337 -8.09 -1.58 19.08
C ARG A 337 -6.79 -0.83 19.34
N GLY A 338 -6.05 -1.26 20.36
CA GLY A 338 -4.74 -0.70 20.71
C GLY A 338 -4.50 -0.73 22.20
N PRO A 339 -3.24 -0.59 22.63
CA PRO A 339 -2.87 -0.67 24.04
C PRO A 339 -3.24 0.58 24.86
N ASN A 340 -3.44 1.70 24.21
CA ASN A 340 -3.74 3.00 24.83
C ASN A 340 -5.13 3.46 24.40
N VAL A 341 -6.14 2.78 24.92
CA VAL A 341 -7.53 3.14 24.67
C VAL A 341 -7.86 4.42 25.43
N THR A 342 -8.13 5.48 24.67
CA THR A 342 -8.82 6.65 25.21
C THR A 342 -10.32 6.49 24.98
N GLU A 343 -11.11 6.81 25.97
CA GLU A 343 -12.56 6.91 25.74
C GLU A 343 -12.82 8.02 24.72
N PRO A 344 -13.63 7.80 23.70
CA PRO A 344 -13.99 8.83 22.73
C PRO A 344 -14.84 9.92 23.36
#